data_f8ed931d47207b922b34f5fa18df4a0b
#
_entry.id   f8ed931d47207b922b34f5fa18df4a0b
#
_cell.length_a   1.000
_cell.length_b   1.000
_cell.length_c   1.000
_cell.angle_alpha   90.00
_cell.angle_beta   90.00
_cell.angle_gamma   90.00
#
_symmetry.space_group_name_H-M   'P 1'
#
loop_
_entity.id
_entity.type
_entity.pdbx_description
1 polymer ?
#
loop_
_entity_poly.entity_id
_entity_poly.type
_entity_poly.pdbx_seq_one_letter_code
_entity_poly.pdbx_strand_id
1 'polypeptide(L)'
;MIVQLIQRLESLERELLRLSEEAEENRRCSSNVIRLGVVAKAYKTTVDINAGPNKATRIPFFVHCAGRVSHYRRPSVGEQCVLLNLGSGDNLNNSVALMGLPSTQYPVPTTAENELMTDYGDGMTEVYNLDKGSLTATYPGGLFIIGDTQQDGNYTASGEVADGVRSMANDRIIYNGHRHRSPETNAPTSIPEEKQ
;
A
#
# COMPACT_ATOMS: atom_id res chain seq x y z
N MET A 1 -42.54 -2.90 -60.84
CA MET A 1 -42.33 -1.74 -59.93
C MET A 1 -42.65 -2.09 -58.46
N ILE A 2 -43.88 -2.50 -58.14
CA ILE A 2 -44.26 -2.81 -56.73
C ILE A 2 -43.41 -3.94 -56.12
N VAL A 3 -43.19 -5.05 -56.87
CA VAL A 3 -42.35 -6.19 -56.39
C VAL A 3 -40.92 -5.76 -56.11
N GLN A 4 -40.33 -4.90 -56.92
CA GLN A 4 -38.96 -4.38 -56.70
C GLN A 4 -38.90 -3.46 -55.45
N LEU A 5 -39.99 -2.72 -55.17
CA LEU A 5 -40.07 -1.87 -53.98
C LEU A 5 -40.17 -2.72 -52.70
N ILE A 6 -40.99 -3.80 -52.74
CA ILE A 6 -41.12 -4.75 -51.63
C ILE A 6 -39.76 -5.43 -51.34
N GLN A 7 -39.08 -5.93 -52.37
CA GLN A 7 -37.77 -6.55 -52.23
C GLN A 7 -36.73 -5.58 -51.62
N ARG A 8 -36.80 -4.30 -51.98
CA ARG A 8 -35.92 -3.28 -51.43
C ARG A 8 -36.23 -2.95 -49.98
N LEU A 9 -37.51 -2.93 -49.59
CA LEU A 9 -37.95 -2.77 -48.22
C LEU A 9 -37.47 -3.94 -47.35
N GLU A 10 -37.69 -5.18 -47.78
CA GLU A 10 -37.23 -6.37 -47.07
C GLU A 10 -35.69 -6.41 -46.94
N SER A 11 -34.96 -5.91 -47.93
CA SER A 11 -33.50 -5.77 -47.84
C SER A 11 -33.08 -4.72 -46.84
N LEU A 12 -33.77 -3.57 -46.79
CA LEU A 12 -33.50 -2.50 -45.81
C LEU A 12 -33.86 -2.94 -44.39
N GLU A 13 -34.98 -3.65 -44.21
CA GLU A 13 -35.33 -4.20 -42.88
C GLU A 13 -34.27 -5.18 -42.36
N ARG A 14 -33.77 -6.09 -43.20
CA ARG A 14 -32.69 -7.00 -42.82
C ARG A 14 -31.40 -6.26 -42.45
N GLU A 15 -31.04 -5.24 -43.24
CA GLU A 15 -29.85 -4.44 -42.95
C GLU A 15 -30.00 -3.62 -41.66
N LEU A 16 -31.19 -3.10 -41.41
CA LEU A 16 -31.50 -2.34 -40.18
C LEU A 16 -31.45 -3.24 -38.95
N LEU A 17 -31.95 -4.47 -39.03
CA LEU A 17 -31.83 -5.46 -37.94
C LEU A 17 -30.36 -5.81 -37.68
N ARG A 18 -29.58 -6.07 -38.75
CA ARG A 18 -28.14 -6.36 -38.64
C ARG A 18 -27.37 -5.20 -37.95
N LEU A 19 -27.63 -3.96 -38.37
CA LEU A 19 -27.00 -2.78 -37.80
C LEU A 19 -27.43 -2.56 -36.34
N SER A 20 -28.68 -2.86 -36.01
CA SER A 20 -29.16 -2.79 -34.62
C SER A 20 -28.46 -3.80 -33.71
N GLU A 21 -28.31 -5.03 -34.16
CA GLU A 21 -27.57 -6.09 -33.46
C GLU A 21 -26.10 -5.71 -33.27
N GLU A 22 -25.46 -5.21 -34.33
CA GLU A 22 -24.06 -4.76 -34.27
C GLU A 22 -23.89 -3.56 -33.32
N ALA A 23 -24.80 -2.61 -33.30
CA ALA A 23 -24.79 -1.47 -32.41
C ALA A 23 -24.98 -1.90 -30.93
N GLU A 24 -25.85 -2.87 -30.67
CA GLU A 24 -26.07 -3.43 -29.35
C GLU A 24 -24.81 -4.16 -28.84
N GLU A 25 -24.18 -4.97 -29.69
CA GLU A 25 -22.95 -5.69 -29.39
C GLU A 25 -21.79 -4.71 -29.11
N ASN A 26 -21.61 -3.70 -29.98
CA ASN A 26 -20.61 -2.66 -29.76
C ASN A 26 -20.83 -1.90 -28.43
N ARG A 27 -22.07 -1.61 -28.06
CA ARG A 27 -22.40 -0.99 -26.79
C ARG A 27 -22.08 -1.90 -25.60
N ARG A 28 -22.36 -3.19 -25.72
CA ARG A 28 -22.01 -4.20 -24.72
C ARG A 28 -20.50 -4.30 -24.54
N CYS A 29 -19.75 -4.42 -25.64
CA CYS A 29 -18.29 -4.47 -25.61
C CYS A 29 -17.68 -3.21 -25.02
N SER A 30 -18.14 -2.04 -25.44
CA SER A 30 -17.68 -0.75 -24.91
C SER A 30 -17.92 -0.61 -23.39
N SER A 31 -19.04 -1.13 -22.89
CA SER A 31 -19.34 -1.10 -21.45
C SER A 31 -18.42 -2.00 -20.63
N ASN A 32 -17.69 -2.92 -21.25
CA ASN A 32 -16.73 -3.81 -20.61
C ASN A 32 -15.28 -3.30 -20.66
N VAL A 33 -15.00 -2.17 -21.32
CA VAL A 33 -13.64 -1.62 -21.45
C VAL A 33 -13.12 -1.12 -20.10
N ILE A 34 -13.95 -0.39 -19.36
CA ILE A 34 -13.61 0.10 -18.02
C ILE A 34 -14.76 -0.24 -17.07
N ARG A 35 -14.45 -0.90 -15.97
CA ARG A 35 -15.43 -1.28 -14.95
C ARG A 35 -14.90 -1.12 -13.54
N LEU A 36 -15.79 -0.85 -12.61
CA LEU A 36 -15.50 -1.01 -11.19
C LEU A 36 -15.64 -2.48 -10.80
N GLY A 37 -14.76 -2.93 -9.93
CA GLY A 37 -14.77 -4.28 -9.42
C GLY A 37 -14.36 -4.38 -7.96
N VAL A 38 -14.63 -5.53 -7.38
CA VAL A 38 -14.27 -5.87 -6.00
C VAL A 38 -13.52 -7.20 -6.01
N VAL A 39 -12.39 -7.26 -5.31
CA VAL A 39 -11.58 -8.46 -5.18
C VAL A 39 -12.36 -9.56 -4.47
N ALA A 40 -12.63 -10.64 -5.18
CA ALA A 40 -13.27 -11.85 -4.62
C ALA A 40 -12.24 -12.82 -4.05
N LYS A 41 -11.06 -12.90 -4.69
CA LYS A 41 -9.95 -13.76 -4.24
C LYS A 41 -8.62 -13.19 -4.70
N ALA A 42 -7.62 -13.21 -3.82
CA ALA A 42 -6.28 -12.73 -4.11
C ALA A 42 -5.27 -13.88 -4.11
N TYR A 43 -4.44 -13.94 -5.15
CA TYR A 43 -3.33 -14.88 -5.30
C TYR A 43 -1.99 -14.12 -5.22
N LYS A 44 -0.89 -14.78 -5.43
CA LYS A 44 0.44 -14.14 -5.34
C LYS A 44 0.63 -13.03 -6.38
N THR A 45 0.20 -13.24 -7.62
CA THR A 45 0.42 -12.31 -8.75
C THR A 45 -0.85 -11.96 -9.51
N THR A 46 -1.99 -12.54 -9.13
CA THR A 46 -3.28 -12.36 -9.81
C THR A 46 -4.41 -12.23 -8.81
N VAL A 47 -5.55 -11.74 -9.28
CA VAL A 47 -6.79 -11.62 -8.51
C VAL A 47 -7.98 -12.13 -9.31
N ASP A 48 -9.01 -12.61 -8.58
CA ASP A 48 -10.34 -12.81 -9.12
C ASP A 48 -11.22 -11.62 -8.67
N ILE A 49 -11.95 -11.02 -9.60
CA ILE A 49 -12.72 -9.81 -9.36
C ILE A 49 -14.17 -10.01 -9.79
N ASN A 50 -15.09 -9.56 -8.96
CA ASN A 50 -16.50 -9.41 -9.28
C ASN A 50 -16.75 -7.99 -9.81
N ALA A 51 -17.25 -7.84 -11.02
CA ALA A 51 -17.58 -6.57 -11.68
C ALA A 51 -19.07 -6.54 -12.05
N GLY A 52 -19.94 -6.33 -11.06
CA GLY A 52 -21.40 -6.52 -11.18
C GLY A 52 -21.74 -8.00 -11.43
N PRO A 53 -22.50 -8.34 -12.49
CA PRO A 53 -22.82 -9.73 -12.82
C PRO A 53 -21.63 -10.49 -13.44
N ASN A 54 -20.59 -9.78 -13.89
CA ASN A 54 -19.45 -10.36 -14.57
C ASN A 54 -18.31 -10.68 -13.60
N LYS A 55 -17.52 -11.70 -13.95
CA LYS A 55 -16.33 -12.09 -13.19
C LYS A 55 -15.11 -12.07 -14.10
N ALA A 56 -14.02 -11.57 -13.58
CA ALA A 56 -12.68 -11.66 -14.15
C ALA A 56 -11.85 -12.58 -13.26
N THR A 57 -11.23 -13.62 -13.83
CA THR A 57 -10.49 -14.62 -13.07
C THR A 57 -9.02 -14.60 -13.43
N ARG A 58 -8.15 -14.72 -12.41
CA ARG A 58 -6.68 -14.79 -12.58
C ARG A 58 -6.09 -13.64 -13.38
N ILE A 59 -6.67 -12.44 -13.26
CA ILE A 59 -6.13 -11.26 -13.94
C ILE A 59 -4.97 -10.64 -13.13
N PRO A 60 -3.98 -10.03 -13.80
CA PRO A 60 -2.91 -9.32 -13.13
C PRO A 60 -3.42 -8.04 -12.46
N PHE A 61 -2.67 -7.55 -11.49
CA PHE A 61 -2.94 -6.27 -10.83
C PHE A 61 -1.71 -5.35 -10.88
N PHE A 62 -1.95 -4.05 -10.89
CA PHE A 62 -0.91 -3.04 -10.86
C PHE A 62 -0.25 -2.94 -9.48
N VAL A 63 1.06 -2.70 -9.51
CA VAL A 63 1.88 -2.30 -8.37
C VAL A 63 2.61 -0.99 -8.73
N HIS A 64 3.10 -0.26 -7.73
CA HIS A 64 3.76 1.04 -7.98
C HIS A 64 4.98 0.94 -8.91
N CYS A 65 5.75 -0.12 -8.80
CA CYS A 65 6.88 -0.40 -9.68
C CYS A 65 7.14 -1.91 -9.73
N ALA A 66 7.52 -2.38 -10.91
CA ALA A 66 7.81 -3.80 -11.19
C ALA A 66 8.97 -3.90 -12.19
N GLY A 67 10.15 -3.45 -11.80
CA GLY A 67 11.37 -3.48 -12.60
C GLY A 67 12.59 -3.77 -11.72
N ARG A 68 13.72 -3.11 -11.97
CA ARG A 68 14.90 -3.18 -11.10
C ARG A 68 14.57 -2.77 -9.66
N VAL A 69 13.71 -1.76 -9.50
CA VAL A 69 13.04 -1.44 -8.23
C VAL A 69 11.65 -2.03 -8.31
N SER A 70 11.23 -2.73 -7.27
CA SER A 70 9.91 -3.35 -7.20
C SER A 70 9.25 -3.08 -5.85
N HIS A 71 7.94 -2.87 -5.89
CA HIS A 71 7.10 -2.72 -4.71
C HIS A 71 5.95 -3.72 -4.82
N TYR A 72 5.71 -4.48 -3.77
CA TYR A 72 4.68 -5.50 -3.75
C TYR A 72 3.83 -5.44 -2.50
N ARG A 73 2.53 -5.38 -2.70
CA ARG A 73 1.50 -5.62 -1.70
C ARG A 73 0.46 -6.54 -2.31
N ARG A 74 0.15 -7.63 -1.62
CA ARG A 74 -0.93 -8.52 -2.04
C ARG A 74 -2.27 -7.81 -1.83
N PRO A 75 -3.17 -7.74 -2.84
CA PRO A 75 -4.50 -7.18 -2.68
C PRO A 75 -5.31 -7.91 -1.61
N SER A 76 -6.20 -7.19 -0.93
CA SER A 76 -7.10 -7.73 0.07
C SER A 76 -8.43 -8.13 -0.55
N VAL A 77 -9.05 -9.19 -0.03
CA VAL A 77 -10.43 -9.56 -0.42
C VAL A 77 -11.38 -8.45 0.03
N GLY A 78 -12.28 -8.01 -0.85
CA GLY A 78 -13.18 -6.89 -0.62
C GLY A 78 -12.61 -5.52 -1.07
N GLU A 79 -11.33 -5.44 -1.45
CA GLU A 79 -10.73 -4.21 -1.97
C GLU A 79 -11.35 -3.83 -3.32
N GLN A 80 -11.65 -2.54 -3.50
CA GLN A 80 -12.17 -2.01 -4.76
C GLN A 80 -11.05 -1.69 -5.74
N CYS A 81 -11.36 -1.87 -7.01
CA CYS A 81 -10.42 -1.60 -8.09
C CYS A 81 -11.13 -1.12 -9.36
N VAL A 82 -10.37 -0.54 -10.28
CA VAL A 82 -10.77 -0.31 -11.65
C VAL A 82 -10.22 -1.43 -12.51
N LEU A 83 -11.10 -2.09 -13.25
CA LEU A 83 -10.74 -3.04 -14.31
C LEU A 83 -10.54 -2.28 -15.63
N LEU A 84 -9.39 -2.45 -16.23
CA LEU A 84 -9.10 -2.04 -17.59
C LEU A 84 -9.06 -3.29 -18.47
N ASN A 85 -10.01 -3.42 -19.37
CA ASN A 85 -10.04 -4.50 -20.35
C ASN A 85 -9.25 -4.08 -21.59
N LEU A 86 -8.16 -4.76 -21.85
CA LEU A 86 -7.27 -4.50 -22.99
C LEU A 86 -7.69 -5.30 -24.23
N GLY A 87 -8.77 -6.07 -24.15
CA GLY A 87 -9.33 -6.86 -25.25
C GLY A 87 -10.50 -6.15 -25.95
N SER A 88 -11.24 -6.94 -26.76
CA SER A 88 -12.40 -6.47 -27.52
C SER A 88 -13.62 -6.08 -26.67
N GLY A 89 -13.65 -6.43 -25.38
CA GLY A 89 -14.81 -6.23 -24.51
C GLY A 89 -15.79 -7.41 -24.48
N ASP A 90 -15.56 -8.47 -25.26
CA ASP A 90 -16.42 -9.67 -25.27
C ASP A 90 -16.47 -10.36 -23.91
N ASN A 91 -15.34 -10.36 -23.23
CA ASN A 91 -15.19 -10.90 -21.88
C ASN A 91 -14.15 -10.08 -21.08
N LEU A 92 -13.94 -10.41 -19.80
CA LEU A 92 -13.00 -9.72 -18.93
C LEU A 92 -11.65 -10.45 -18.75
N ASN A 93 -11.35 -11.49 -19.55
CA ASN A 93 -10.14 -12.30 -19.34
C ASN A 93 -8.85 -11.55 -19.68
N ASN A 94 -8.91 -10.56 -20.55
CA ASN A 94 -7.77 -9.72 -20.93
C ASN A 94 -7.77 -8.38 -20.17
N SER A 95 -8.16 -8.42 -18.90
CA SER A 95 -8.21 -7.24 -18.05
C SER A 95 -7.00 -7.18 -17.13
N VAL A 96 -6.72 -5.96 -16.66
CA VAL A 96 -5.80 -5.67 -15.56
C VAL A 96 -6.53 -4.87 -14.50
N ALA A 97 -6.17 -5.08 -13.23
CA ALA A 97 -6.78 -4.41 -12.10
C ALA A 97 -5.90 -3.26 -11.59
N LEU A 98 -6.43 -2.05 -11.56
CA LEU A 98 -5.86 -0.89 -10.85
C LEU A 98 -6.44 -0.88 -9.45
N MET A 99 -5.60 -1.22 -8.46
CA MET A 99 -5.98 -1.30 -7.07
C MET A 99 -5.97 0.08 -6.39
N GLY A 100 -6.53 0.16 -5.17
CA GLY A 100 -6.40 1.34 -4.32
C GLY A 100 -7.55 2.32 -4.40
N LEU A 101 -8.75 1.90 -4.81
CA LEU A 101 -9.97 2.70 -4.64
C LEU A 101 -10.48 2.60 -3.21
N PRO A 102 -10.59 3.73 -2.48
CA PRO A 102 -11.18 3.73 -1.15
C PRO A 102 -12.63 3.24 -1.17
N SER A 103 -13.03 2.56 -0.12
CA SER A 103 -14.40 2.04 0.03
C SER A 103 -14.85 2.11 1.48
N THR A 104 -16.11 1.78 1.74
CA THR A 104 -16.61 1.69 3.11
C THR A 104 -15.87 0.62 3.93
N GLN A 105 -15.44 -0.47 3.28
CA GLN A 105 -14.67 -1.53 3.92
C GLN A 105 -13.20 -1.15 4.13
N TYR A 106 -12.63 -0.40 3.21
CA TYR A 106 -11.25 0.08 3.23
C TYR A 106 -11.22 1.59 2.99
N PRO A 107 -11.54 2.40 4.02
CA PRO A 107 -11.52 3.85 3.91
C PRO A 107 -10.09 4.39 3.78
N VAL A 108 -9.95 5.65 3.44
CA VAL A 108 -8.67 6.35 3.53
C VAL A 108 -8.18 6.40 4.97
N PRO A 109 -6.86 6.28 5.23
CA PRO A 109 -6.33 6.21 6.60
C PRO A 109 -6.40 7.54 7.35
N THR A 110 -6.47 8.67 6.64
CA THR A 110 -6.69 10.00 7.22
C THR A 110 -7.50 10.87 6.27
N THR A 111 -8.23 11.84 6.81
CA THR A 111 -8.92 12.89 6.06
C THR A 111 -8.38 14.29 6.39
N ALA A 112 -7.29 14.37 7.16
CA ALA A 112 -6.65 15.63 7.49
C ALA A 112 -5.91 16.21 6.27
N GLU A 113 -6.13 17.49 5.97
CA GLU A 113 -5.56 18.15 4.80
C GLU A 113 -4.03 18.25 4.86
N ASN A 114 -3.47 18.34 6.07
CA ASN A 114 -2.06 18.57 6.32
C ASN A 114 -1.30 17.30 6.70
N GLU A 115 -1.85 16.13 6.38
CA GLU A 115 -1.23 14.85 6.70
C GLU A 115 -1.09 13.95 5.46
N LEU A 116 0.10 13.40 5.31
CA LEU A 116 0.36 12.24 4.46
C LEU A 116 0.50 11.03 5.36
N MET A 117 -0.41 10.07 5.23
CA MET A 117 -0.44 8.88 6.08
C MET A 117 -0.36 7.60 5.25
N THR A 118 0.49 6.69 5.68
CA THR A 118 0.50 5.29 5.25
C THR A 118 0.15 4.41 6.43
N ASP A 119 -0.89 3.61 6.28
CA ASP A 119 -1.28 2.56 7.21
C ASP A 119 -0.89 1.21 6.61
N TYR A 120 0.00 0.48 7.27
CA TYR A 120 0.47 -0.83 6.82
C TYR A 120 -0.38 -1.99 7.37
N GLY A 121 -1.39 -1.68 8.18
CA GLY A 121 -2.15 -2.64 8.96
C GLY A 121 -1.47 -2.95 10.31
N ASP A 122 -2.16 -3.69 11.16
CA ASP A 122 -1.68 -4.16 12.48
C ASP A 122 -1.12 -3.06 13.39
N GLY A 123 -1.51 -1.79 13.18
CA GLY A 123 -1.09 -0.63 13.96
C GLY A 123 0.25 -0.02 13.55
N MET A 124 0.93 -0.54 12.52
CA MET A 124 2.08 0.15 11.93
C MET A 124 1.60 1.30 11.07
N THR A 125 2.05 2.51 11.37
CA THR A 125 1.68 3.72 10.65
C THR A 125 2.87 4.67 10.47
N GLU A 126 2.87 5.40 9.36
CA GLU A 126 3.75 6.54 9.12
C GLU A 126 2.88 7.76 8.79
N VAL A 127 3.04 8.82 9.57
CA VAL A 127 2.28 10.07 9.43
C VAL A 127 3.26 11.22 9.30
N TYR A 128 3.28 11.86 8.14
CA TYR A 128 4.00 13.11 7.93
C TYR A 128 3.04 14.28 8.06
N ASN A 129 3.31 15.17 9.00
CA ASN A 129 2.53 16.38 9.20
C ASN A 129 3.20 17.56 8.47
N LEU A 130 2.51 18.12 7.47
CA LEU A 130 3.01 19.17 6.60
C LEU A 130 3.25 20.49 7.33
N ASP A 131 2.41 20.83 8.32
CA ASP A 131 2.55 22.10 9.06
C ASP A 131 3.75 22.07 10.01
N LYS A 132 4.00 20.91 10.61
CA LYS A 132 5.10 20.72 11.58
C LYS A 132 6.40 20.31 10.90
N GLY A 133 6.37 19.84 9.66
CA GLY A 133 7.51 19.23 8.98
C GLY A 133 8.05 17.98 9.71
N SER A 134 7.17 17.25 10.39
CA SER A 134 7.56 16.12 11.25
C SER A 134 6.98 14.80 10.74
N LEU A 135 7.79 13.74 10.76
CA LEU A 135 7.38 12.37 10.53
C LEU A 135 7.23 11.64 11.87
N THR A 136 6.07 11.06 12.11
CA THR A 136 5.82 10.14 13.20
C THR A 136 5.63 8.74 12.63
N ALA A 137 6.48 7.80 13.05
CA ALA A 137 6.39 6.41 12.65
C ALA A 137 6.14 5.53 13.88
N THR A 138 5.11 4.68 13.81
CA THR A 138 4.73 3.76 14.87
C THR A 138 5.03 2.35 14.44
N TYR A 139 5.87 1.64 15.17
CA TYR A 139 6.25 0.25 14.90
C TYR A 139 5.88 -0.63 16.10
N PRO A 140 4.68 -1.25 16.15
CA PRO A 140 4.25 -2.06 17.29
C PRO A 140 5.17 -3.25 17.59
N GLY A 141 5.80 -3.81 16.56
CA GLY A 141 6.78 -4.89 16.68
C GLY A 141 8.23 -4.41 16.82
N GLY A 142 8.46 -3.10 16.92
CA GLY A 142 9.81 -2.51 16.93
C GLY A 142 10.38 -2.27 15.53
N LEU A 143 11.44 -1.45 15.48
CA LEU A 143 12.20 -1.13 14.26
C LEU A 143 13.56 -1.83 14.32
N PHE A 144 13.87 -2.68 13.35
CA PHE A 144 15.15 -3.37 13.20
C PHE A 144 15.92 -2.77 12.02
N ILE A 145 17.07 -2.16 12.30
CA ILE A 145 17.95 -1.57 11.29
C ILE A 145 19.19 -2.45 11.15
N ILE A 146 19.48 -2.90 9.93
CA ILE A 146 20.69 -3.63 9.60
C ILE A 146 21.56 -2.72 8.73
N GLY A 147 22.65 -2.23 9.29
CA GLY A 147 23.56 -1.27 8.67
C GLY A 147 23.88 -0.11 9.61
N ASP A 148 24.77 0.78 9.16
CA ASP A 148 25.16 1.95 9.92
C ASP A 148 24.02 2.97 9.96
N THR A 149 23.90 3.69 11.08
CA THR A 149 22.94 4.79 11.25
C THR A 149 23.70 6.06 11.57
N GLN A 150 23.46 7.12 10.80
CA GLN A 150 23.97 8.45 11.07
C GLN A 150 22.78 9.38 11.33
N GLN A 151 22.83 10.12 12.43
CA GLN A 151 21.82 11.12 12.80
C GLN A 151 22.51 12.48 12.95
N ASP A 152 21.94 13.51 12.33
CA ASP A 152 22.28 14.90 12.57
C ASP A 152 21.17 15.53 13.42
N GLY A 153 21.50 15.94 14.63
CA GLY A 153 20.56 16.42 15.64
C GLY A 153 20.54 15.56 16.90
N ASN A 154 19.62 15.87 17.79
CA ASN A 154 19.54 15.22 19.11
C ASN A 154 18.86 13.85 18.99
N TYR A 155 19.35 12.89 19.78
CA TYR A 155 18.70 11.60 20.00
C TYR A 155 18.14 11.57 21.43
N THR A 156 16.85 11.28 21.58
CA THR A 156 16.18 11.12 22.87
C THR A 156 15.50 9.76 22.90
N ALA A 157 15.80 8.97 23.90
CA ALA A 157 15.13 7.70 24.15
C ALA A 157 14.39 7.76 25.50
N SER A 158 13.13 7.35 25.51
CA SER A 158 12.34 7.18 26.75
C SER A 158 12.63 5.86 27.44
N GLY A 159 13.21 4.91 26.72
CA GLY A 159 13.60 3.60 27.22
C GLY A 159 15.11 3.48 27.43
N GLU A 160 15.57 2.27 27.58
CA GLU A 160 16.96 1.95 27.78
C GLU A 160 17.75 2.04 26.48
N VAL A 161 18.96 2.60 26.54
CA VAL A 161 19.95 2.57 25.45
C VAL A 161 21.09 1.68 25.89
N ALA A 162 21.39 0.65 25.14
CA ALA A 162 22.43 -0.32 25.43
C ALA A 162 23.27 -0.63 24.18
N ASP A 163 24.51 -0.96 24.39
CA ASP A 163 25.39 -1.61 23.40
C ASP A 163 25.50 -3.13 23.67
N GLY A 164 26.44 -3.81 23.02
CA GLY A 164 26.67 -5.25 23.25
C GLY A 164 27.29 -5.59 24.61
N VAL A 165 27.61 -4.61 25.44
CA VAL A 165 28.25 -4.79 26.77
C VAL A 165 27.25 -4.53 27.89
N ARG A 166 26.65 -3.32 27.92
CA ARG A 166 25.71 -2.92 28.98
C ARG A 166 24.90 -1.69 28.58
N SER A 167 23.93 -1.31 29.43
CA SER A 167 23.15 -0.09 29.22
C SER A 167 23.90 1.16 29.72
N MET A 168 23.55 2.31 29.13
CA MET A 168 24.03 3.61 29.58
C MET A 168 23.64 3.89 31.05
N ALA A 169 22.49 3.39 31.49
CA ALA A 169 22.09 3.50 32.91
C ALA A 169 23.07 2.77 33.84
N ASN A 170 23.50 1.56 33.45
CA ASN A 170 24.49 0.81 34.21
C ASN A 170 25.87 1.48 34.18
N ASP A 171 26.28 2.07 33.05
CA ASP A 171 27.52 2.83 32.98
C ASP A 171 27.51 4.04 33.93
N ARG A 172 26.39 4.75 34.03
CA ARG A 172 26.23 5.85 35.04
C ARG A 172 26.33 5.34 36.45
N ILE A 173 25.76 4.19 36.79
CA ILE A 173 25.87 3.59 38.13
C ILE A 173 27.34 3.28 38.47
N ILE A 174 28.05 2.64 37.51
CA ILE A 174 29.47 2.33 37.69
C ILE A 174 30.30 3.60 37.84
N TYR A 175 30.08 4.60 36.96
CA TYR A 175 30.78 5.86 37.02
C TYR A 175 30.56 6.56 38.37
N ASN A 176 29.33 6.68 38.82
CA ASN A 176 28.97 7.37 40.05
C ASN A 176 29.45 6.63 41.32
N GLY A 177 29.70 5.34 41.20
CA GLY A 177 30.15 4.50 42.33
C GLY A 177 31.63 4.12 42.31
N HIS A 178 32.38 4.41 41.24
CA HIS A 178 33.76 3.95 41.14
C HIS A 178 34.68 4.69 42.11
N ARG A 179 35.74 4.04 42.53
CA ARG A 179 36.77 4.58 43.42
C ARG A 179 38.14 4.16 42.94
N HIS A 180 39.12 4.98 43.22
CA HIS A 180 40.52 4.67 43.01
C HIS A 180 41.22 4.31 44.33
N ARG A 181 42.40 3.72 44.28
CA ARG A 181 43.25 3.58 45.44
C ARG A 181 44.22 4.75 45.50
N SER A 182 44.32 5.37 46.66
CA SER A 182 45.33 6.40 46.89
C SER A 182 46.73 5.77 46.76
N PRO A 183 47.63 6.35 45.97
CA PRO A 183 48.99 5.83 45.81
C PRO A 183 49.79 5.93 47.10
N GLU A 184 49.45 6.85 48.02
CA GLU A 184 50.16 7.10 49.24
C GLU A 184 49.69 6.18 50.37
N THR A 185 48.40 6.02 50.57
CA THR A 185 47.81 5.30 51.71
C THR A 185 47.23 3.94 51.34
N ASN A 186 47.14 3.60 50.04
CA ASN A 186 46.47 2.42 49.53
C ASN A 186 44.99 2.30 49.96
N ALA A 187 44.41 3.36 50.56
CA ALA A 187 43.01 3.42 50.91
C ALA A 187 42.14 3.82 49.72
N PRO A 188 40.86 3.39 49.64
CA PRO A 188 39.99 3.84 48.58
C PRO A 188 39.72 5.34 48.68
N THR A 189 39.72 6.03 47.52
CA THR A 189 39.31 7.44 47.42
C THR A 189 37.81 7.63 47.68
N SER A 190 37.34 8.87 47.76
CA SER A 190 35.93 9.20 47.67
C SER A 190 35.36 8.78 46.31
N ILE A 191 34.06 8.68 46.22
CA ILE A 191 33.35 8.60 44.93
C ILE A 191 33.50 9.93 44.19
N PRO A 192 33.24 9.98 42.86
CA PRO A 192 33.24 11.22 42.09
C PRO A 192 32.32 12.27 42.71
N GLU A 193 32.76 13.53 42.77
CA GLU A 193 31.94 14.67 43.23
C GLU A 193 30.86 14.99 42.18
N GLU A 194 31.23 14.97 40.90
CA GLU A 194 30.29 15.13 39.77
C GLU A 194 29.71 13.78 39.39
N LYS A 195 28.40 13.74 39.20
CA LYS A 195 27.65 12.54 38.82
C LYS A 195 27.02 12.70 37.42
N GLN A 196 26.98 11.62 36.70
CA GLN A 196 26.26 11.54 35.41
C GLN A 196 24.81 11.12 35.58
#